data_e8535e16769dc252661b504fb629ed1a
#
_entry.id   e8535e16769dc252661b504fb629ed1a
#
_cell.length_a   1.000
_cell.length_b   1.000
_cell.length_c   1.000
_cell.angle_alpha   90.00
_cell.angle_beta   90.00
_cell.angle_gamma   90.00
#
_symmetry.space_group_name_H-M   'P 1'
#
loop_
_entity.id
_entity.type
_entity.pdbx_description
1 polymer ?
#
loop_
_entity_poly.entity_id
_entity_poly.type
_entity_poly.pdbx_seq_one_letter_code
_entity_poly.pdbx_strand_id
1 'polypeptide(L)'
;LNTQDTNAAEHKQFMEQAIAANPNCTWRVVTLHQDIYGSAEHSNEPEITNLRYTLVPYFEANDVDVVLTGHDHAYSRTHILEGGHKTVEYTDDEFDAELDKDMDAGENPATRYEAPANISTDSKEPADVAYLNYLNAVMDKDAIEDTEKGETVVNPDGILYMTANSSSGSKYYDLVPRMQSYIANRWQEDVPTYSVIDVTDNTFTINTYRTDNDQKIDETFTIKKGVTEDIKSASVGK
;
A
#
# COMPACT_ATOMS: atom_id res chain seq x y z
N LEU A 1 0.57 -4.93 15.56
CA LEU A 1 1.74 -5.82 15.58
C LEU A 1 3.01 -5.04 15.88
N ASN A 2 3.95 -5.63 16.61
CA ASN A 2 5.25 -5.03 16.89
C ASN A 2 6.27 -5.47 15.82
N THR A 3 6.41 -4.72 14.77
CA THR A 3 7.30 -5.03 13.65
C THR A 3 8.77 -4.65 13.86
N GLN A 4 9.12 -4.12 15.03
CA GLN A 4 10.52 -4.07 15.53
C GLN A 4 11.04 -5.48 15.87
N ASP A 5 10.14 -6.42 16.11
CA ASP A 5 10.47 -7.84 16.24
C ASP A 5 10.03 -8.56 14.97
N THR A 6 10.99 -9.15 14.28
CA THR A 6 10.75 -9.91 13.03
C THR A 6 10.26 -11.34 13.27
N ASN A 7 9.86 -11.69 14.49
CA ASN A 7 9.38 -13.02 14.83
C ASN A 7 7.96 -13.28 14.28
N ALA A 8 7.90 -13.74 13.04
CA ALA A 8 6.64 -14.05 12.36
C ALA A 8 5.74 -15.04 13.12
N ALA A 9 6.30 -15.98 13.88
CA ALA A 9 5.54 -16.95 14.65
C ALA A 9 4.79 -16.29 15.82
N GLU A 10 5.38 -15.28 16.46
CA GLU A 10 4.73 -14.53 17.53
C GLU A 10 3.60 -13.66 16.99
N HIS A 11 3.82 -12.98 15.88
CA HIS A 11 2.78 -12.19 15.20
C HIS A 11 1.58 -13.07 14.81
N LYS A 12 1.84 -14.23 14.23
CA LYS A 12 0.80 -15.20 13.88
C LYS A 12 0.02 -15.64 15.11
N GLN A 13 0.70 -16.04 16.17
CA GLN A 13 0.05 -16.48 17.41
C GLN A 13 -0.82 -15.36 18.01
N PHE A 14 -0.33 -14.12 18.01
CA PHE A 14 -1.10 -12.97 18.49
C PHE A 14 -2.37 -12.75 17.66
N MET A 15 -2.28 -12.79 16.34
CA MET A 15 -3.43 -12.66 15.45
C MET A 15 -4.45 -13.78 15.66
N GLU A 16 -4.00 -15.03 15.72
CA GLU A 16 -4.86 -16.19 15.99
C GLU A 16 -5.62 -16.03 17.32
N GLN A 17 -4.95 -15.58 18.37
CA GLN A 17 -5.58 -15.32 19.68
C GLN A 17 -6.61 -14.19 19.61
N ALA A 18 -6.29 -13.08 18.93
CA ALA A 18 -7.19 -11.95 18.78
C ALA A 18 -8.46 -12.33 18.02
N ILE A 19 -8.31 -13.08 16.93
CA ILE A 19 -9.41 -13.57 16.10
C ILE A 19 -10.28 -14.58 16.89
N ALA A 20 -9.65 -15.52 17.57
CA ALA A 20 -10.36 -16.50 18.39
C ALA A 20 -11.18 -15.84 19.52
N ALA A 21 -10.68 -14.74 20.06
CA ALA A 21 -11.39 -13.95 21.08
C ALA A 21 -12.57 -13.15 20.50
N ASN A 22 -12.57 -12.87 19.19
CA ASN A 22 -13.57 -12.04 18.50
C ASN A 22 -14.06 -12.70 17.20
N PRO A 23 -14.66 -13.91 17.26
CA PRO A 23 -14.94 -14.71 16.06
C PRO A 23 -16.01 -14.11 15.14
N ASN A 24 -16.83 -13.18 15.64
CA ASN A 24 -17.96 -12.60 14.92
C ASN A 24 -17.73 -11.14 14.51
N CYS A 25 -16.49 -10.65 14.51
CA CYS A 25 -16.21 -9.30 14.03
C CYS A 25 -16.41 -9.23 12.51
N THR A 26 -17.04 -8.15 12.05
CA THR A 26 -17.21 -7.87 10.61
C THR A 26 -15.92 -7.36 10.00
N TRP A 27 -15.17 -6.57 10.76
CA TRP A 27 -13.96 -5.91 10.31
C TRP A 27 -12.73 -6.41 11.06
N ARG A 28 -11.67 -6.71 10.33
CA ARG A 28 -10.34 -7.03 10.86
C ARG A 28 -9.34 -5.99 10.37
N VAL A 29 -8.88 -5.18 11.29
CA VAL A 29 -7.93 -4.11 11.02
C VAL A 29 -6.63 -4.41 11.72
N VAL A 30 -5.53 -4.43 10.97
CA VAL A 30 -4.18 -4.58 11.49
C VAL A 30 -3.50 -3.22 11.54
N THR A 31 -2.80 -2.94 12.62
CA THR A 31 -1.88 -1.80 12.70
C THR A 31 -0.47 -2.28 12.96
N LEU A 32 0.48 -1.75 12.23
CA LEU A 32 1.91 -1.99 12.41
C LEU A 32 2.71 -0.72 12.07
N HIS A 33 3.99 -0.69 12.41
CA HIS A 33 4.77 0.53 12.21
C HIS A 33 5.26 0.66 10.76
N GLN A 34 5.94 -0.36 10.24
CA GLN A 34 6.53 -0.32 8.90
C GLN A 34 5.46 -0.31 7.80
N ASP A 35 5.68 0.50 6.80
CA ASP A 35 4.78 0.68 5.65
C ASP A 35 5.04 -0.35 4.55
N ILE A 36 4.64 -1.58 4.81
CA ILE A 36 4.89 -2.71 3.92
C ILE A 36 4.36 -2.54 2.48
N TYR A 37 3.51 -1.53 2.24
CA TYR A 37 3.05 -1.07 0.93
C TYR A 37 2.97 0.47 0.90
N GLY A 38 4.07 1.14 1.14
CA GLY A 38 4.17 2.59 1.09
C GLY A 38 4.71 3.13 -0.24
N SER A 39 5.02 4.42 -0.29
CA SER A 39 5.47 5.11 -1.51
C SER A 39 6.55 6.17 -1.28
N ALA A 40 7.25 6.14 -0.18
CA ALA A 40 8.37 7.02 0.09
C ALA A 40 9.70 6.24 0.19
N GLU A 41 10.78 6.89 0.58
CA GLU A 41 12.14 6.39 0.48
C GLU A 41 12.37 5.01 1.11
N HIS A 42 11.74 4.74 2.24
CA HIS A 42 11.97 3.49 2.99
C HIS A 42 10.98 2.36 2.67
N SER A 43 9.93 2.65 1.89
CA SER A 43 8.80 1.73 1.68
C SER A 43 9.16 0.40 1.01
N ASN A 44 10.27 0.34 0.29
CA ASN A 44 10.70 -0.86 -0.45
C ASN A 44 12.11 -1.33 -0.10
N GLU A 45 12.65 -0.87 1.02
CA GLU A 45 13.89 -1.43 1.55
C GLU A 45 13.79 -2.95 1.69
N PRO A 46 14.90 -3.70 1.53
CA PRO A 46 14.90 -5.15 1.61
C PRO A 46 14.26 -5.70 2.89
N GLU A 47 14.47 -5.05 4.03
CA GLU A 47 13.83 -5.38 5.30
C GLU A 47 12.29 -5.26 5.21
N ILE A 48 11.81 -4.17 4.62
CA ILE A 48 10.37 -3.87 4.48
C ILE A 48 9.70 -4.85 3.51
N THR A 49 10.34 -5.14 2.37
CA THR A 49 9.82 -6.14 1.43
C THR A 49 9.84 -7.55 2.00
N ASN A 50 10.84 -7.92 2.79
CA ASN A 50 10.86 -9.19 3.51
C ASN A 50 9.72 -9.28 4.52
N LEU A 51 9.46 -8.20 5.26
CA LEU A 51 8.34 -8.12 6.20
C LEU A 51 7.00 -8.25 5.47
N ARG A 52 6.83 -7.56 4.33
CA ARG A 52 5.65 -7.65 3.45
C ARG A 52 5.33 -9.10 3.13
N TYR A 53 6.24 -9.80 2.48
CA TYR A 53 6.00 -11.17 2.00
C TYR A 53 5.99 -12.23 3.12
N THR A 54 6.39 -11.84 4.33
CA THR A 54 6.22 -12.66 5.54
C THR A 54 4.83 -12.50 6.13
N LEU A 55 4.30 -11.27 6.20
CA LEU A 55 3.05 -10.97 6.90
C LEU A 55 1.80 -11.09 6.01
N VAL A 56 1.88 -10.66 4.75
CA VAL A 56 0.72 -10.62 3.84
C VAL A 56 0.01 -11.97 3.74
N PRO A 57 0.69 -13.14 3.59
CA PRO A 57 0.00 -14.43 3.57
C PRO A 57 -0.80 -14.75 4.86
N TYR A 58 -0.36 -14.20 6.00
CA TYR A 58 -1.12 -14.36 7.26
C TYR A 58 -2.31 -13.41 7.30
N PHE A 59 -2.19 -12.22 6.76
CA PHE A 59 -3.30 -11.28 6.69
C PHE A 59 -4.42 -11.83 5.82
N GLU A 60 -4.08 -12.33 4.65
CA GLU A 60 -5.03 -12.96 3.71
C GLU A 60 -5.68 -14.21 4.31
N ALA A 61 -4.89 -15.12 4.87
CA ALA A 61 -5.39 -16.35 5.50
C ALA A 61 -6.32 -16.10 6.70
N ASN A 62 -6.35 -14.89 7.23
CA ASN A 62 -7.16 -14.48 8.37
C ASN A 62 -8.20 -13.40 8.01
N ASP A 63 -8.52 -13.23 6.73
CA ASP A 63 -9.51 -12.27 6.23
C ASP A 63 -9.32 -10.86 6.82
N VAL A 64 -8.09 -10.34 6.81
CA VAL A 64 -7.81 -8.95 7.19
C VAL A 64 -8.35 -8.03 6.09
N ASP A 65 -9.03 -6.98 6.48
CA ASP A 65 -9.63 -6.02 5.53
C ASP A 65 -8.75 -4.82 5.26
N VAL A 66 -8.10 -4.32 6.32
CA VAL A 66 -7.36 -3.07 6.28
C VAL A 66 -6.09 -3.18 7.10
N VAL A 67 -4.98 -2.70 6.56
CA VAL A 67 -3.70 -2.55 7.26
C VAL A 67 -3.33 -1.08 7.30
N LEU A 68 -3.16 -0.54 8.51
CA LEU A 68 -2.76 0.84 8.76
C LEU A 68 -1.30 0.86 9.22
N THR A 69 -0.50 1.65 8.55
CA THR A 69 0.94 1.74 8.75
C THR A 69 1.43 3.18 8.95
N GLY A 70 2.68 3.33 9.30
CA GLY A 70 3.39 4.59 9.43
C GLY A 70 4.79 4.46 8.84
N HIS A 71 5.83 4.76 9.62
CA HIS A 71 7.24 4.71 9.31
C HIS A 71 7.67 5.79 8.32
N ASP A 72 7.33 5.68 7.06
CA ASP A 72 7.49 6.78 6.11
C ASP A 72 6.50 7.89 6.43
N HIS A 73 7.02 9.08 6.59
CA HIS A 73 6.24 10.26 6.91
C HIS A 73 5.68 10.89 5.63
N ALA A 74 5.02 10.07 4.84
CA ALA A 74 4.27 10.43 3.64
C ALA A 74 2.95 9.66 3.62
N TYR A 75 1.94 10.22 3.00
CA TYR A 75 0.66 9.53 2.83
C TYR A 75 0.69 8.65 1.59
N SER A 76 0.21 7.43 1.74
CA SER A 76 -0.12 6.57 0.61
C SER A 76 -1.31 5.66 0.93
N ARG A 77 -2.10 5.37 -0.10
CA ARG A 77 -3.18 4.40 -0.07
C ARG A 77 -3.07 3.50 -1.30
N THR A 78 -3.18 2.21 -1.10
CA THR A 78 -3.11 1.24 -2.18
C THR A 78 -4.44 1.06 -2.90
N HIS A 79 -4.42 0.41 -4.05
CA HIS A 79 -5.55 -0.37 -4.53
C HIS A 79 -5.89 -1.49 -3.53
N ILE A 80 -6.95 -2.24 -3.77
CA ILE A 80 -7.17 -3.49 -3.05
C ILE A 80 -6.18 -4.51 -3.58
N LEU A 81 -5.44 -5.17 -2.69
CA LEU A 81 -4.36 -6.09 -3.04
C LEU A 81 -4.65 -7.49 -2.53
N GLU A 82 -4.48 -8.49 -3.41
CA GLU A 82 -4.54 -9.90 -3.07
C GLU A 82 -3.38 -10.66 -3.71
N GLY A 83 -2.72 -11.53 -2.95
CA GLY A 83 -1.54 -12.25 -3.41
C GLY A 83 -0.30 -11.39 -3.37
N GLY A 84 0.46 -11.39 -4.45
CA GLY A 84 1.76 -10.74 -4.51
C GLY A 84 2.89 -11.67 -4.11
N HIS A 85 4.02 -11.51 -4.74
CA HIS A 85 5.19 -12.32 -4.48
C HIS A 85 6.47 -11.55 -4.76
N LYS A 86 7.49 -11.84 -3.98
CA LYS A 86 8.81 -11.26 -4.18
C LYS A 86 9.42 -11.77 -5.49
N THR A 87 9.68 -10.86 -6.41
CA THR A 87 10.18 -11.20 -7.74
C THR A 87 11.70 -11.15 -7.83
N VAL A 88 12.36 -10.32 -7.03
CA VAL A 88 13.81 -10.11 -7.01
C VAL A 88 14.29 -9.91 -5.57
N GLU A 89 15.47 -10.41 -5.29
CA GLU A 89 16.19 -10.15 -4.04
C GLU A 89 17.22 -9.03 -4.26
N TYR A 90 17.27 -8.08 -3.33
CA TYR A 90 18.27 -7.03 -3.27
C TYR A 90 19.00 -7.06 -1.93
N THR A 91 20.26 -6.68 -1.96
CA THR A 91 20.99 -6.23 -0.76
C THR A 91 20.66 -4.76 -0.51
N ASP A 92 20.93 -4.28 0.70
CA ASP A 92 20.75 -2.87 1.05
C ASP A 92 21.56 -1.95 0.12
N ASP A 93 22.84 -2.28 -0.15
CA ASP A 93 23.69 -1.50 -1.05
C ASP A 93 23.16 -1.43 -2.50
N GLU A 94 22.57 -2.53 -2.99
CA GLU A 94 21.94 -2.56 -4.32
C GLU A 94 20.66 -1.74 -4.36
N PHE A 95 19.85 -1.84 -3.32
CA PHE A 95 18.62 -1.05 -3.18
C PHE A 95 18.93 0.45 -3.15
N ASP A 96 19.84 0.88 -2.28
CA ASP A 96 20.24 2.28 -2.13
C ASP A 96 20.76 2.85 -3.45
N ALA A 97 21.60 2.11 -4.16
CA ALA A 97 22.14 2.54 -5.46
C ALA A 97 21.06 2.72 -6.54
N GLU A 98 20.00 1.92 -6.53
CA GLU A 98 18.90 2.05 -7.48
C GLU A 98 17.91 3.15 -7.05
N LEU A 99 17.66 3.29 -5.75
CA LEU A 99 16.87 4.37 -5.19
C LEU A 99 17.50 5.74 -5.51
N ASP A 100 18.80 5.91 -5.29
CA ASP A 100 19.52 7.14 -5.60
C ASP A 100 19.37 7.53 -7.08
N LYS A 101 19.45 6.57 -8.00
CA LYS A 101 19.22 6.84 -9.44
C LYS A 101 17.79 7.30 -9.71
N ASP A 102 16.82 6.73 -9.04
CA ASP A 102 15.42 7.09 -9.21
C ASP A 102 15.14 8.48 -8.63
N MET A 103 15.69 8.78 -7.46
CA MET A 103 15.61 10.11 -6.84
C MET A 103 16.30 11.19 -7.69
N ASP A 104 17.48 10.90 -8.24
CA ASP A 104 18.23 11.80 -9.11
C ASP A 104 17.52 12.04 -10.46
N ALA A 105 16.82 11.04 -10.99
CA ALA A 105 16.06 11.15 -12.23
C ALA A 105 14.83 12.07 -12.09
N GLY A 106 14.31 12.23 -10.90
CA GLY A 106 13.17 13.06 -10.58
C GLY A 106 11.83 12.52 -11.11
N GLU A 107 10.76 13.14 -10.67
CA GLU A 107 9.41 12.74 -11.06
C GLU A 107 9.10 13.13 -12.52
N ASN A 108 8.61 12.16 -13.30
CA ASN A 108 7.98 12.44 -14.58
C ASN A 108 6.46 12.25 -14.44
N PRO A 109 5.68 13.34 -14.37
CA PRO A 109 4.23 13.26 -14.19
C PRO A 109 3.49 12.50 -15.31
N ALA A 110 4.09 12.42 -16.51
CA ALA A 110 3.49 11.78 -17.67
C ALA A 110 3.70 10.25 -17.67
N THR A 111 4.70 9.76 -16.92
CA THR A 111 5.12 8.35 -16.96
C THR A 111 5.32 7.75 -15.56
N ARG A 112 4.47 8.07 -14.62
CA ARG A 112 4.58 7.70 -13.20
C ARG A 112 4.85 6.21 -12.92
N TYR A 113 4.47 5.32 -13.83
CA TYR A 113 4.58 3.86 -13.68
C TYR A 113 5.57 3.22 -14.64
N GLU A 114 6.29 4.02 -15.43
CA GLU A 114 7.15 3.53 -16.50
C GLU A 114 8.61 3.86 -16.19
N ALA A 115 9.51 3.09 -16.79
CA ALA A 115 10.93 3.39 -16.76
C ALA A 115 11.20 4.85 -17.23
N PRO A 116 12.29 5.49 -16.78
CA PRO A 116 12.66 6.80 -17.30
C PRO A 116 12.67 6.82 -18.82
N ALA A 117 12.31 7.94 -19.41
CA ALA A 117 12.22 8.07 -20.87
C ALA A 117 13.56 7.76 -21.60
N ASN A 118 14.68 7.83 -20.89
CA ASN A 118 16.02 7.49 -21.40
C ASN A 118 16.42 6.02 -21.23
N ILE A 119 15.57 5.20 -20.60
CA ILE A 119 15.83 3.76 -20.42
C ILE A 119 14.81 2.96 -21.21
N SER A 120 15.29 2.23 -22.22
CA SER A 120 14.44 1.31 -22.97
C SER A 120 14.13 0.05 -22.16
N THR A 121 12.87 -0.37 -22.16
CA THR A 121 12.45 -1.64 -21.53
C THR A 121 13.13 -2.88 -22.16
N ASP A 122 13.66 -2.73 -23.38
CA ASP A 122 14.41 -3.77 -24.10
C ASP A 122 15.93 -3.63 -23.97
N SER A 123 16.42 -2.68 -23.16
CA SER A 123 17.86 -2.45 -22.97
C SER A 123 18.57 -3.71 -22.51
N LYS A 124 19.80 -3.86 -23.00
CA LYS A 124 20.73 -4.92 -22.60
C LYS A 124 21.93 -4.37 -21.82
N GLU A 125 21.95 -3.06 -21.61
CA GLU A 125 22.99 -2.45 -20.78
C GLU A 125 22.79 -2.90 -19.32
N PRO A 126 23.85 -3.37 -18.65
CA PRO A 126 23.71 -3.93 -17.28
C PRO A 126 23.08 -2.98 -16.28
N ALA A 127 23.39 -1.69 -16.35
CA ALA A 127 22.82 -0.70 -15.43
C ALA A 127 21.31 -0.49 -15.66
N ASP A 128 20.87 -0.46 -16.92
CA ASP A 128 19.45 -0.35 -17.27
C ASP A 128 18.68 -1.61 -16.83
N VAL A 129 19.28 -2.79 -17.05
CA VAL A 129 18.69 -4.07 -16.65
C VAL A 129 18.52 -4.15 -15.13
N ALA A 130 19.52 -3.71 -14.37
CA ALA A 130 19.43 -3.64 -12.90
C ALA A 130 18.28 -2.73 -12.45
N TYR A 131 18.18 -1.54 -13.03
CA TYR A 131 17.12 -0.59 -12.73
C TYR A 131 15.72 -1.13 -13.09
N LEU A 132 15.56 -1.76 -14.26
CA LEU A 132 14.29 -2.36 -14.67
C LEU A 132 13.89 -3.53 -13.74
N ASN A 133 14.87 -4.31 -13.28
CA ASN A 133 14.62 -5.36 -12.30
C ASN A 133 14.17 -4.79 -10.95
N TYR A 134 14.81 -3.72 -10.47
CA TYR A 134 14.36 -3.00 -9.27
C TYR A 134 12.92 -2.54 -9.41
N LEU A 135 12.56 -1.84 -10.49
CA LEU A 135 11.19 -1.38 -10.72
C LEU A 135 10.19 -2.54 -10.70
N ASN A 136 10.51 -3.65 -11.36
CA ASN A 136 9.63 -4.82 -11.37
C ASN A 136 9.47 -5.43 -9.98
N ALA A 137 10.53 -5.45 -9.17
CA ALA A 137 10.49 -6.00 -7.82
C ALA A 137 9.57 -5.20 -6.89
N VAL A 138 9.48 -3.88 -7.08
CA VAL A 138 8.69 -2.99 -6.20
C VAL A 138 7.28 -2.70 -6.74
N MET A 139 6.96 -3.12 -7.97
CA MET A 139 5.67 -2.78 -8.61
C MET A 139 4.50 -3.67 -8.19
N ASP A 140 4.74 -4.90 -7.82
CA ASP A 140 3.75 -5.89 -7.34
C ASP A 140 2.41 -5.87 -8.13
N LYS A 141 2.53 -5.86 -9.46
CA LYS A 141 1.40 -5.64 -10.38
C LYS A 141 0.34 -6.75 -10.31
N ASP A 142 0.79 -7.96 -9.99
CA ASP A 142 -0.07 -9.13 -9.98
C ASP A 142 -0.98 -9.17 -8.74
N ALA A 143 -0.66 -8.34 -7.72
CA ALA A 143 -1.44 -8.26 -6.49
C ALA A 143 -2.70 -7.38 -6.61
N ILE A 144 -2.85 -6.59 -7.68
CA ILE A 144 -3.95 -5.60 -7.79
C ILE A 144 -5.26 -6.29 -8.16
N GLU A 145 -6.20 -6.31 -7.22
CA GLU A 145 -7.57 -6.81 -7.43
C GLU A 145 -8.46 -5.76 -8.10
N ASP A 146 -8.45 -4.53 -7.57
CA ASP A 146 -9.24 -3.42 -8.08
C ASP A 146 -8.36 -2.44 -8.85
N THR A 147 -8.57 -2.36 -10.17
CA THR A 147 -7.89 -1.42 -11.05
C THR A 147 -8.70 -0.14 -11.31
N GLU A 148 -9.98 -0.13 -10.94
CA GLU A 148 -10.81 1.05 -11.06
C GLU A 148 -10.56 1.97 -9.87
N LYS A 149 -10.35 3.24 -10.14
CA LYS A 149 -10.28 4.30 -9.12
C LYS A 149 -11.68 4.57 -8.58
N GLY A 150 -12.32 3.54 -8.00
CA GLY A 150 -13.61 3.68 -7.37
C GLY A 150 -13.47 4.29 -5.98
N GLU A 151 -14.33 5.23 -5.63
CA GLU A 151 -14.48 5.73 -4.26
C GLU A 151 -15.03 4.65 -3.33
N THR A 152 -15.61 3.60 -3.89
CA THR A 152 -16.25 2.51 -3.15
C THR A 152 -15.99 1.17 -3.78
N VAL A 153 -15.44 0.25 -2.99
CA VAL A 153 -15.22 -1.15 -3.34
C VAL A 153 -16.25 -2.02 -2.61
N VAL A 154 -16.80 -3.02 -3.27
CA VAL A 154 -17.88 -3.85 -2.72
C VAL A 154 -17.43 -5.30 -2.63
N ASN A 155 -17.44 -5.86 -1.41
CA ASN A 155 -17.03 -7.23 -1.10
C ASN A 155 -15.68 -7.59 -1.73
N PRO A 156 -14.61 -6.82 -1.52
CA PRO A 156 -13.29 -7.19 -2.04
C PRO A 156 -12.80 -8.46 -1.34
N ASP A 157 -12.05 -9.29 -2.05
CA ASP A 157 -11.34 -10.43 -1.48
C ASP A 157 -9.98 -9.99 -0.89
N GLY A 158 -9.36 -8.97 -1.48
CA GLY A 158 -8.07 -8.43 -1.08
C GLY A 158 -8.13 -7.40 0.05
N ILE A 159 -6.98 -6.85 0.37
CA ILE A 159 -6.70 -6.00 1.54
C ILE A 159 -6.36 -4.57 1.10
N LEU A 160 -6.86 -3.58 1.85
CA LEU A 160 -6.45 -2.19 1.74
C LEU A 160 -5.24 -1.92 2.64
N TYR A 161 -4.19 -1.30 2.10
CA TYR A 161 -3.06 -0.79 2.89
C TYR A 161 -3.04 0.74 2.83
N MET A 162 -2.82 1.37 3.98
CA MET A 162 -2.70 2.82 4.08
C MET A 162 -1.54 3.19 5.00
N THR A 163 -0.62 4.00 4.48
CA THR A 163 0.44 4.63 5.27
C THR A 163 0.02 6.03 5.65
N ALA A 164 -0.04 6.29 6.95
CA ALA A 164 -0.36 7.61 7.47
C ALA A 164 0.89 8.50 7.46
N ASN A 165 0.73 9.71 6.97
CA ASN A 165 1.76 10.75 7.03
C ASN A 165 2.11 11.14 8.48
N SER A 166 3.13 12.00 8.65
CA SER A 166 3.45 12.61 9.94
C SER A 166 2.27 13.38 10.51
N SER A 167 1.86 13.06 11.74
CA SER A 167 0.81 13.79 12.45
C SER A 167 1.36 14.98 13.25
N SER A 168 2.65 14.95 13.63
CA SER A 168 3.31 15.99 14.43
C SER A 168 4.05 17.02 13.60
N GLY A 169 4.37 16.71 12.33
CA GLY A 169 5.21 17.55 11.47
C GLY A 169 6.69 17.58 11.88
N SER A 170 7.13 16.62 12.69
CA SER A 170 8.52 16.58 13.16
C SER A 170 9.51 16.16 12.08
N LYS A 171 9.08 15.39 11.10
CA LYS A 171 9.88 14.89 9.99
C LYS A 171 8.96 14.52 8.83
N TYR A 172 9.47 14.66 7.62
CA TYR A 172 8.83 14.21 6.37
C TYR A 172 9.86 13.47 5.53
N TYR A 173 9.38 12.56 4.70
CA TYR A 173 10.18 11.83 3.73
C TYR A 173 9.66 12.11 2.33
N ASP A 174 10.58 12.17 1.37
CA ASP A 174 10.23 12.38 -0.02
C ASP A 174 9.53 11.15 -0.59
N LEU A 175 8.54 11.40 -1.44
CA LEU A 175 7.95 10.36 -2.26
C LEU A 175 8.97 9.90 -3.29
N VAL A 176 9.12 8.60 -3.50
CA VAL A 176 9.93 8.13 -4.62
C VAL A 176 9.36 8.67 -5.93
N PRO A 177 10.20 9.07 -6.89
CA PRO A 177 9.75 9.74 -8.12
C PRO A 177 8.76 8.90 -8.92
N ARG A 178 8.88 7.57 -8.85
CA ARG A 178 7.94 6.66 -9.50
C ARG A 178 6.95 6.10 -8.52
N MET A 179 5.68 6.37 -8.77
CA MET A 179 4.61 5.75 -8.02
C MET A 179 4.55 4.26 -8.35
N GLN A 180 4.59 3.43 -7.33
CA GLN A 180 4.45 1.99 -7.48
C GLN A 180 3.05 1.65 -8.03
N SER A 181 2.94 0.58 -8.81
CA SER A 181 1.67 0.19 -9.44
C SER A 181 0.57 -0.17 -8.43
N TYR A 182 0.93 -0.62 -7.23
CA TYR A 182 -0.03 -0.93 -6.18
C TYR A 182 -0.62 0.32 -5.48
N ILE A 183 -0.04 1.52 -5.70
CA ILE A 183 -0.50 2.77 -5.09
C ILE A 183 -1.66 3.38 -5.89
N ALA A 184 -2.79 3.59 -5.24
CA ALA A 184 -3.93 4.30 -5.80
C ALA A 184 -3.82 5.82 -5.64
N ASN A 185 -3.34 6.27 -4.47
CA ASN A 185 -3.05 7.69 -4.20
C ASN A 185 -1.88 7.85 -3.23
N ARG A 186 -1.15 8.95 -3.35
CA ARG A 186 -0.07 9.35 -2.45
C ARG A 186 0.04 10.86 -2.36
N TRP A 187 0.56 11.35 -1.23
CA TRP A 187 0.67 12.78 -1.01
C TRP A 187 1.79 13.12 -0.01
N GLN A 188 2.54 14.17 -0.29
CA GLN A 188 3.51 14.79 0.60
C GLN A 188 3.71 16.27 0.22
N GLU A 189 3.52 17.18 1.15
CA GLU A 189 3.74 18.64 1.00
C GLU A 189 4.27 19.26 2.31
N ASP A 190 5.00 18.51 3.11
CA ASP A 190 5.56 18.95 4.41
C ASP A 190 4.50 19.53 5.37
N VAL A 191 3.31 19.01 5.31
CA VAL A 191 2.20 19.38 6.19
C VAL A 191 1.70 18.15 6.93
N PRO A 192 1.47 18.23 8.25
CA PRO A 192 0.87 17.12 8.99
C PRO A 192 -0.54 16.81 8.51
N THR A 193 -0.93 15.55 8.64
CA THR A 193 -2.25 15.09 8.24
C THR A 193 -2.93 14.31 9.37
N TYR A 194 -4.24 14.17 9.25
CA TYR A 194 -5.03 13.28 10.09
C TYR A 194 -6.07 12.55 9.25
N SER A 195 -6.38 11.32 9.64
CA SER A 195 -7.40 10.51 8.98
C SER A 195 -8.59 10.30 9.90
N VAL A 196 -9.79 10.41 9.35
CA VAL A 196 -11.04 10.04 10.00
C VAL A 196 -11.53 8.74 9.39
N ILE A 197 -11.72 7.74 10.25
CA ILE A 197 -12.20 6.43 9.87
C ILE A 197 -13.58 6.22 10.49
N ASP A 198 -14.59 6.05 9.64
CA ASP A 198 -15.96 5.74 10.04
C ASP A 198 -16.25 4.27 9.76
N VAL A 199 -16.63 3.52 10.79
CA VAL A 199 -16.90 2.08 10.69
C VAL A 199 -18.34 1.80 11.12
N THR A 200 -19.07 1.09 10.26
CA THR A 200 -20.41 0.55 10.56
C THR A 200 -20.37 -0.98 10.41
N ASP A 201 -21.49 -1.63 10.58
CA ASP A 201 -21.58 -3.10 10.39
C ASP A 201 -21.15 -3.53 8.99
N ASN A 202 -21.36 -2.69 7.98
CA ASN A 202 -21.15 -3.04 6.58
C ASN A 202 -20.35 -2.01 5.76
N THR A 203 -19.82 -0.96 6.39
CA THR A 203 -18.95 0.01 5.71
C THR A 203 -17.73 0.34 6.54
N PHE A 204 -16.61 0.53 5.86
CA PHE A 204 -15.38 1.09 6.40
C PHE A 204 -14.97 2.24 5.49
N THR A 205 -14.99 3.47 6.01
CA THR A 205 -14.75 4.67 5.20
C THR A 205 -13.57 5.45 5.75
N ILE A 206 -12.66 5.87 4.87
CA ILE A 206 -11.48 6.66 5.20
C ILE A 206 -11.55 8.02 4.51
N ASN A 207 -11.24 9.07 5.26
CA ASN A 207 -11.01 10.42 4.79
C ASN A 207 -9.74 10.97 5.43
N THR A 208 -8.83 11.51 4.65
CA THR A 208 -7.57 12.09 5.13
C THR A 208 -7.47 13.57 4.79
N TYR A 209 -7.04 14.36 5.75
CA TYR A 209 -7.06 15.82 5.71
C TYR A 209 -5.72 16.42 6.13
N ARG A 210 -5.40 17.58 5.60
CA ARG A 210 -4.34 18.46 6.10
C ARG A 210 -4.75 19.07 7.44
N THR A 211 -3.79 19.24 8.34
CA THR A 211 -4.06 19.88 9.65
C THR A 211 -4.11 21.40 9.58
N ASP A 212 -3.53 22.01 8.55
CA ASP A 212 -3.43 23.47 8.43
C ASP A 212 -4.70 24.15 7.87
N ASN A 213 -5.53 23.42 7.14
CA ASN A 213 -6.70 24.01 6.46
C ASN A 213 -7.88 23.06 6.28
N ASP A 214 -7.82 21.84 6.82
CA ASP A 214 -8.83 20.79 6.72
C ASP A 214 -9.21 20.38 5.28
N GLN A 215 -8.35 20.66 4.29
CA GLN A 215 -8.54 20.16 2.93
C GLN A 215 -8.22 18.66 2.87
N LYS A 216 -9.03 17.93 2.12
CA LYS A 216 -8.76 16.54 1.82
C LYS A 216 -7.53 16.42 0.91
N ILE A 217 -6.70 15.42 1.21
CA ILE A 217 -5.54 15.05 0.38
C ILE A 217 -5.81 13.82 -0.49
N ASP A 218 -6.91 13.12 -0.24
CA ASP A 218 -7.38 11.98 -1.02
C ASP A 218 -8.90 12.02 -1.15
N GLU A 219 -9.44 11.32 -2.14
CA GLU A 219 -10.87 11.09 -2.24
C GLU A 219 -11.36 10.20 -1.11
N THR A 220 -12.65 10.31 -0.78
CA THR A 220 -13.25 9.41 0.21
C THR A 220 -13.17 7.97 -0.30
N PHE A 221 -12.55 7.10 0.45
CA PHE A 221 -12.48 5.68 0.12
C PHE A 221 -13.40 4.87 1.04
N THR A 222 -14.19 3.97 0.46
CA THR A 222 -15.14 3.16 1.23
C THR A 222 -15.08 1.70 0.79
N ILE A 223 -14.93 0.80 1.75
CA ILE A 223 -15.16 -0.64 1.56
C ILE A 223 -16.57 -0.96 2.06
N LYS A 224 -17.35 -1.70 1.27
CA LYS A 224 -18.67 -2.23 1.64
C LYS A 224 -18.66 -3.74 1.68
N LYS A 225 -19.24 -4.30 2.75
CA LYS A 225 -19.43 -5.75 2.94
C LYS A 225 -20.90 -6.13 3.01
N GLY A 226 -21.22 -7.39 2.70
CA GLY A 226 -22.56 -7.95 2.87
C GLY A 226 -23.60 -7.45 1.86
N VAL A 227 -23.14 -6.84 0.77
CA VAL A 227 -24.04 -6.45 -0.35
C VAL A 227 -24.24 -7.68 -1.24
N THR A 228 -25.41 -8.28 -1.20
CA THR A 228 -25.76 -9.34 -2.14
C THR A 228 -25.84 -8.78 -3.56
N GLU A 229 -25.22 -9.46 -4.54
CA GLU A 229 -25.20 -9.08 -5.97
C GLU A 229 -26.57 -9.28 -6.66
N ASP A 230 -27.65 -8.83 -6.10
CA ASP A 230 -29.01 -9.02 -6.69
C ASP A 230 -29.39 -7.99 -7.76
N ILE A 231 -28.48 -7.19 -8.31
CA ILE A 231 -28.84 -6.10 -9.26
C ILE A 231 -28.15 -6.20 -10.63
N LYS A 232 -27.49 -7.28 -11.00
CA LYS A 232 -26.95 -7.40 -12.38
C LYS A 232 -27.91 -8.06 -13.41
N SER A 233 -29.11 -8.47 -13.03
CA SER A 233 -30.06 -9.12 -13.96
C SER A 233 -31.25 -8.26 -14.42
N ALA A 234 -31.36 -7.00 -14.01
CA ALA A 234 -32.54 -6.17 -14.29
C ALA A 234 -32.43 -5.19 -15.47
N SER A 235 -31.31 -5.16 -16.21
CA SER A 235 -31.15 -4.20 -17.33
C SER A 235 -30.93 -4.83 -18.72
N VAL A 236 -31.21 -6.10 -18.90
CA VAL A 236 -31.28 -6.70 -20.25
C VAL A 236 -32.68 -7.24 -20.48
N GLY A 237 -33.59 -6.37 -20.89
CA GLY A 237 -34.93 -6.76 -21.28
C GLY A 237 -35.89 -5.60 -21.46
N LYS A 238 -35.66 -4.76 -22.46
CA LYS A 238 -36.73 -4.18 -23.30
C LYS A 238 -36.15 -3.48 -24.52
#